data_17444c7e867bedeab33db2e1cf92cf60
#
_entry.id   17444c7e867bedeab33db2e1cf92cf60
#
_cell.length_a   1.000
_cell.length_b   1.000
_cell.length_c   1.000
_cell.angle_alpha   90.00
_cell.angle_beta   90.00
_cell.angle_gamma   90.00
#
_symmetry.space_group_name_H-M   'P 1'
#
loop_
_entity.id
_entity.type
_entity.pdbx_description
1 polymer ?
#
loop_
_entity_poly.entity_id
_entity_poly.type
_entity_poly.pdbx_seq_one_letter_code
_entity_poly.pdbx_strand_id
1 'polypeptide(L)'
;AKLSYTYTTEQTVRVSVDGQPFEVTCVVEGVGTNLFGYRVYMNKTLRIPLAELKTKRSYEEGHEGKLIIDPQSLQNALAPRFSDIKIISIGDIPEIDVPRNP
;
A
#
# COMPACT_ATOMS: atom_id res chain seq x y z
N ALA A 1 -30.51 -15.35 -12.65
CA ALA A 1 -29.51 -14.28 -12.66
C ALA A 1 -28.59 -14.43 -11.47
N LYS A 2 -27.29 -14.42 -11.71
CA LYS A 2 -26.31 -14.48 -10.64
C LYS A 2 -26.17 -13.09 -10.02
N LEU A 3 -26.42 -13.02 -8.74
CA LEU A 3 -26.17 -11.81 -7.98
C LEU A 3 -24.73 -11.85 -7.52
N SER A 4 -23.96 -10.89 -8.01
CA SER A 4 -22.57 -10.71 -7.55
C SER A 4 -22.58 -9.71 -6.42
N TYR A 5 -22.12 -10.14 -5.26
CA TYR A 5 -22.00 -9.25 -4.11
C TYR A 5 -20.59 -8.71 -4.02
N THR A 6 -20.50 -7.39 -3.91
CA THR A 6 -19.24 -6.71 -3.68
C THR A 6 -19.08 -6.49 -2.18
N TYR A 7 -17.91 -6.83 -1.67
CA TYR A 7 -17.60 -6.67 -0.25
C TYR A 7 -16.42 -5.75 -0.08
N THR A 8 -16.41 -5.03 1.02
CA THR A 8 -15.24 -4.26 1.45
C THR A 8 -14.66 -4.89 2.71
N THR A 9 -13.35 -4.91 2.79
CA THR A 9 -12.66 -5.44 3.97
C THR A 9 -11.33 -4.73 4.14
N GLU A 10 -10.83 -4.71 5.38
CA GLU A 10 -9.50 -4.21 5.67
C GLU A 10 -8.49 -5.34 5.49
N GLN A 11 -7.37 -5.03 4.84
CA GLN A 11 -6.28 -5.98 4.66
C GLN A 11 -4.97 -5.29 4.99
N THR A 12 -4.08 -6.03 5.62
CA THR A 12 -2.71 -5.58 5.83
C THR A 12 -1.88 -5.97 4.61
N VAL A 13 -1.24 -5.00 4.00
CA VAL A 13 -0.43 -5.20 2.80
C VAL A 13 1.02 -4.88 3.13
N ARG A 14 1.92 -5.80 2.80
CA ARG A 14 3.36 -5.60 2.97
C ARG A 14 3.93 -4.94 1.74
N VAL A 15 4.66 -3.86 1.96
CA VAL A 15 5.25 -3.06 0.89
C VAL A 15 6.72 -2.86 1.20
N SER A 16 7.55 -2.86 0.17
CA SER A 16 8.96 -2.51 0.30
C SER A 16 9.26 -1.37 -0.66
N VAL A 17 9.80 -0.29 -0.13
CA VAL A 17 10.22 0.87 -0.91
C VAL A 17 11.73 1.01 -0.77
N ASP A 18 12.43 0.84 -1.89
CA ASP A 18 13.91 0.88 -1.92
C ASP A 18 14.55 0.01 -0.83
N GLY A 19 14.02 -1.20 -0.66
CA GLY A 19 14.55 -2.15 0.30
C GLY A 19 14.07 -1.96 1.73
N GLN A 20 13.20 -0.99 2.00
CA GLN A 20 12.65 -0.75 3.32
C GLN A 20 11.25 -1.35 3.40
N PRO A 21 11.07 -2.46 4.15
CA PRO A 21 9.75 -3.10 4.26
C PRO A 21 8.90 -2.41 5.32
N PHE A 22 7.61 -2.32 5.05
CA PHE A 22 6.63 -1.86 6.03
C PHE A 22 5.24 -2.40 5.68
N GLU A 23 4.31 -2.28 6.60
CA GLU A 23 2.94 -2.72 6.40
C GLU A 23 2.00 -1.52 6.40
N VAL A 24 1.01 -1.57 5.54
CA VAL A 24 -0.04 -0.56 5.46
C VAL A 24 -1.39 -1.25 5.56
N THR A 25 -2.40 -0.51 6.00
CA THR A 25 -3.76 -1.01 6.07
C THR A 25 -4.54 -0.49 4.87
N CYS A 26 -5.05 -1.41 4.07
CA CYS A 26 -5.84 -1.07 2.89
C CYS A 26 -7.28 -1.49 3.09
N VAL A 27 -8.22 -0.60 2.75
CA VAL A 27 -9.61 -0.99 2.59
C VAL A 27 -9.78 -1.36 1.13
N VAL A 28 -10.16 -2.60 0.89
CA VAL A 28 -10.28 -3.14 -0.47
C VAL A 28 -11.70 -3.58 -0.73
N GLU A 29 -12.12 -3.49 -1.99
CA GLU A 29 -13.44 -3.88 -2.43
C GLU A 29 -13.31 -4.87 -3.57
N GLY A 30 -14.10 -5.94 -3.53
CA GLY A 30 -14.11 -6.91 -4.59
C GLY A 30 -15.25 -7.91 -4.43
N VAL A 31 -15.39 -8.77 -5.42
CA VAL A 31 -16.35 -9.87 -5.35
C VAL A 31 -15.82 -10.89 -4.33
N GLY A 32 -16.73 -11.49 -3.54
CA GLY A 32 -16.33 -12.37 -2.44
C GLY A 32 -15.33 -13.45 -2.81
N THR A 33 -15.51 -14.09 -3.97
CA THR A 33 -14.59 -15.13 -4.42
C THR A 33 -13.20 -14.59 -4.71
N ASN A 34 -13.11 -13.38 -5.24
CA ASN A 34 -11.82 -12.73 -5.51
C ASN A 34 -11.09 -12.37 -4.23
N LEU A 35 -11.82 -11.89 -3.22
CA LEU A 35 -11.22 -11.54 -1.94
C LEU A 35 -10.60 -12.75 -1.24
N PHE A 36 -11.21 -13.93 -1.37
CA PHE A 36 -10.64 -15.15 -0.83
C PHE A 36 -9.29 -15.49 -1.45
N GLY A 37 -9.18 -15.32 -2.76
CA GLY A 37 -7.91 -15.57 -3.45
C GLY A 37 -6.82 -14.63 -3.00
N TYR A 38 -7.16 -13.39 -2.74
CA TYR A 38 -6.17 -12.36 -2.36
C TYR A 38 -5.56 -12.57 -0.99
N ARG A 39 -6.19 -13.33 -0.10
CA ARG A 39 -5.57 -13.67 1.18
C ARG A 39 -4.24 -14.39 1.00
N VAL A 40 -4.12 -15.17 -0.06
CA VAL A 40 -2.86 -15.85 -0.37
C VAL A 40 -1.83 -14.86 -0.91
N TYR A 41 -2.26 -13.91 -1.73
CA TYR A 41 -1.37 -12.92 -2.32
C TYR A 41 -0.90 -11.87 -1.31
N MET A 42 -1.69 -11.62 -0.28
CA MET A 42 -1.34 -10.62 0.74
C MET A 42 -0.12 -11.02 1.57
N ASN A 43 0.33 -12.25 1.46
CA ASN A 43 1.56 -12.70 2.12
C ASN A 43 2.82 -12.30 1.37
N LYS A 44 2.69 -11.74 0.17
CA LYS A 44 3.83 -11.31 -0.62
C LYS A 44 4.14 -9.85 -0.34
N THR A 45 5.43 -9.53 -0.30
CA THR A 45 5.85 -8.14 -0.19
C THR A 45 5.84 -7.51 -1.59
N LEU A 46 5.11 -6.41 -1.73
CA LEU A 46 5.04 -5.68 -2.98
C LEU A 46 6.15 -4.64 -3.04
N ARG A 47 6.97 -4.71 -4.06
CA ARG A 47 8.08 -3.77 -4.24
C ARG A 47 7.63 -2.57 -5.05
N ILE A 48 7.76 -1.39 -4.47
CA ILE A 48 7.36 -0.14 -5.09
C ILE A 48 8.58 0.74 -5.23
N PRO A 49 8.95 1.15 -6.45
CA PRO A 49 10.04 2.12 -6.61
C PRO A 49 9.67 3.46 -5.98
N LEU A 50 10.60 4.06 -5.27
CA LEU A 50 10.37 5.36 -4.64
C LEU A 50 9.97 6.43 -5.67
N ALA A 51 10.48 6.31 -6.89
CA ALA A 51 10.17 7.26 -7.96
C ALA A 51 8.68 7.29 -8.35
N GLU A 52 7.93 6.23 -8.04
CA GLU A 52 6.49 6.20 -8.30
C GLU A 52 5.68 6.88 -7.20
N LEU A 53 6.31 7.26 -6.11
CA LEU A 53 5.63 7.81 -4.95
C LEU A 53 5.92 9.30 -4.80
N LYS A 54 4.92 10.02 -4.30
CA LYS A 54 5.10 11.40 -3.87
C LYS A 54 5.44 11.38 -2.39
N THR A 55 6.53 12.01 -2.03
CA THR A 55 7.00 12.06 -0.65
C THR A 55 7.35 13.46 -0.27
N LYS A 56 7.37 13.72 1.01
CA LYS A 56 7.87 14.97 1.57
C LYS A 56 8.66 14.65 2.82
N ARG A 57 9.59 15.52 3.16
CA ARG A 57 10.39 15.34 4.36
C ARG A 57 9.55 15.67 5.59
N SER A 58 9.76 14.88 6.65
CA SER A 58 9.13 15.18 7.93
C SER A 58 9.79 16.42 8.53
N TYR A 59 8.96 17.32 9.04
CA TYR A 59 9.44 18.53 9.72
C TYR A 59 9.36 18.40 11.24
N GLU A 60 8.93 17.24 11.73
CA GLU A 60 8.85 17.03 13.16
C GLU A 60 10.24 16.88 13.77
N GLU A 61 10.41 17.51 14.95
CA GLU A 61 11.67 17.41 15.67
C GLU A 61 11.94 15.96 16.06
N GLY A 62 13.17 15.50 15.82
CA GLY A 62 13.54 14.12 16.06
C GLY A 62 13.26 13.19 14.90
N HIS A 63 12.62 13.68 13.83
CA HIS A 63 12.28 12.87 12.65
C HIS A 63 13.12 13.23 11.43
N GLU A 64 14.31 13.78 11.65
CA GLU A 64 15.23 14.11 10.55
C GLU A 64 15.62 12.84 9.81
N GLY A 65 15.66 12.91 8.49
CA GLY A 65 15.97 11.77 7.67
C GLY A 65 14.79 10.86 7.41
N LYS A 66 13.57 11.28 7.75
CA LYS A 66 12.35 10.54 7.47
C LYS A 66 11.56 11.17 6.33
N LEU A 67 10.89 10.33 5.56
CA LEU A 67 9.98 10.75 4.49
C LEU A 67 8.57 10.33 4.83
N ILE A 68 7.64 11.23 4.52
CA ILE A 68 6.21 10.95 4.62
C ILE A 68 5.72 10.64 3.21
N ILE A 69 5.11 9.46 3.05
CA ILE A 69 4.55 9.04 1.77
C ILE A 69 3.14 9.59 1.61
N ASP A 70 2.87 10.23 0.46
CA ASP A 70 1.52 10.65 0.14
C ASP A 70 0.61 9.43 -0.05
N PRO A 71 -0.48 9.31 0.72
CA PRO A 71 -1.34 8.12 0.63
C PRO A 71 -1.91 7.87 -0.76
N GLN A 72 -2.30 8.93 -1.46
CA GLN A 72 -2.88 8.79 -2.79
C GLN A 72 -1.86 8.24 -3.79
N SER A 73 -0.60 8.67 -3.69
CA SER A 73 0.44 8.17 -4.60
C SER A 73 0.72 6.70 -4.35
N LEU A 74 0.72 6.27 -3.09
CA LEU A 74 0.91 4.85 -2.77
C LEU A 74 -0.28 4.03 -3.27
N GLN A 75 -1.50 4.51 -3.08
CA GLN A 75 -2.69 3.85 -3.59
C GLN A 75 -2.62 3.69 -5.10
N ASN A 76 -2.23 4.74 -5.82
CA ASN A 76 -2.10 4.70 -7.27
C ASN A 76 -1.01 3.72 -7.72
N ALA A 77 0.06 3.61 -6.97
CA ALA A 77 1.13 2.66 -7.28
C ALA A 77 0.71 1.21 -7.02
N LEU A 78 -0.10 0.99 -6.00
CA LEU A 78 -0.56 -0.35 -5.64
C LEU A 78 -1.69 -0.85 -6.54
N ALA A 79 -2.54 0.04 -7.04
CA ALA A 79 -3.73 -0.34 -7.79
C ALA A 79 -3.46 -1.30 -8.95
N PRO A 80 -2.44 -1.08 -9.81
CA PRO A 80 -2.18 -2.01 -10.93
C PRO A 80 -1.73 -3.39 -10.50
N ARG A 81 -1.31 -3.55 -9.25
CA ARG A 81 -0.82 -4.82 -8.73
C ARG A 81 -1.95 -5.71 -8.24
N PHE A 82 -3.17 -5.18 -8.18
CA PHE A 82 -4.38 -5.92 -7.82
C PHE A 82 -5.34 -5.87 -9.02
N SER A 83 -5.54 -7.00 -9.67
CA SER A 83 -6.32 -7.04 -10.91
C SER A 83 -7.83 -7.15 -10.66
N ASP A 84 -8.23 -7.82 -9.59
CA ASP A 84 -9.63 -8.16 -9.36
C ASP A 84 -10.25 -7.47 -8.17
N ILE A 85 -9.49 -6.66 -7.47
CA ILE A 85 -9.99 -5.88 -6.34
C ILE A 85 -9.61 -4.42 -6.50
N LYS A 86 -10.38 -3.57 -5.86
CA LYS A 86 -10.16 -2.13 -5.90
C LYS A 86 -9.73 -1.66 -4.52
N ILE A 87 -8.69 -0.86 -4.45
CA ILE A 87 -8.29 -0.24 -3.19
C ILE A 87 -9.13 1.01 -3.01
N ILE A 88 -9.91 1.05 -1.94
CA ILE A 88 -10.78 2.17 -1.61
C ILE A 88 -10.00 3.25 -0.88
N SER A 89 -9.20 2.84 0.10
CA SER A 89 -8.40 3.75 0.90
C SER A 89 -7.19 3.04 1.46
N ILE A 90 -6.23 3.84 1.90
CA ILE A 90 -5.01 3.33 2.48
C ILE A 90 -4.71 4.15 3.74
N GLY A 91 -4.23 3.48 4.78
CA GLY A 91 -3.93 4.15 6.04
C GLY A 91 -2.77 3.47 6.76
N ASP A 92 -2.43 4.04 7.92
CA ASP A 92 -1.36 3.53 8.77
C ASP A 92 -0.02 3.42 8.05
N ILE A 93 0.25 4.37 7.15
CA ILE A 93 1.51 4.41 6.41
C ILE A 93 2.58 4.99 7.33
N PRO A 94 3.62 4.20 7.66
CA PRO A 94 4.71 4.71 8.50
C PRO A 94 5.61 5.65 7.72
N GLU A 95 6.39 6.46 8.44
CA GLU A 95 7.45 7.22 7.83
C GLU A 95 8.59 6.27 7.44
N ILE A 96 9.23 6.54 6.33
CA ILE A 96 10.38 5.74 5.86
C ILE A 96 11.65 6.55 5.92
N ASP A 97 12.79 5.87 5.90
CA ASP A 97 14.08 6.56 5.90
C ASP A 97 14.37 7.16 4.53
N VAL A 98 15.00 8.33 4.52
CA VAL A 98 15.50 8.94 3.29
C VAL A 98 16.58 8.00 2.73
N PRO A 99 16.46 7.57 1.45
CA PRO A 99 17.50 6.74 0.86
C PRO A 99 18.85 7.46 0.87
N ARG A 100 19.88 6.75 1.30
CA ARG A 100 21.25 7.27 1.25
C ARG A 100 21.84 6.89 -0.09
N ASN A 101 22.26 7.89 -0.82
CA ASN A 101 23.09 7.64 -1.99
C ASN A 101 24.50 7.29 -1.52
N PRO A 102 25.03 6.14 -1.97
CA PRO A 102 26.42 5.78 -1.63
C PRO A 102 27.41 6.76 -2.26
#